data_14936bb6139135d5010956d7d67f5c5b
#
_entry.id   14936bb6139135d5010956d7d67f5c5b
#
_cell.length_a   1.000
_cell.length_b   1.000
_cell.length_c   1.000
_cell.angle_alpha   90.00
_cell.angle_beta   90.00
_cell.angle_gamma   90.00
#
_symmetry.space_group_name_H-M   'P 1'
#
loop_
_entity.id
_entity.type
_entity.pdbx_description
1 polymer ?
#
loop_
_entity_poly.entity_id
_entity_poly.type
_entity_poly.pdbx_seq_one_letter_code
_entity_poly.pdbx_strand_id
1 'polypeptide(L)'
;MTYDGDLDSAFAPMSVTLTFDREIDTSRGDTLTLEPPLVGQKFEAEVVWMDERPLDPGRTYLLKQGTRTVTAEINHGLVLNQIGTVSVSTARPLVFDRYDMNRTTGSFIIIDPGTHFTAGAGMIVNQMREGAAAAVAAPVTAAERIARLARGAASDEEAVALVRQALEEMLS
;
A
#
# COMPACT_ATOMS: atom_id res chain seq x y z
N MET A 1 -29.21 -7.45 13.64
CA MET A 1 -30.05 -6.93 14.75
C MET A 1 -29.92 -5.42 14.74
N THR A 2 -31.00 -4.70 14.75
CA THR A 2 -31.08 -3.23 14.84
C THR A 2 -32.03 -2.85 15.96
N TYR A 3 -32.27 -1.54 16.20
CA TYR A 3 -33.26 -1.06 17.17
C TYR A 3 -34.68 -1.57 16.85
N ASP A 4 -34.97 -1.85 15.58
CA ASP A 4 -36.30 -2.30 15.10
C ASP A 4 -36.41 -3.84 15.00
N GLY A 5 -35.41 -4.58 15.47
CA GLY A 5 -35.36 -6.04 15.47
C GLY A 5 -34.28 -6.66 14.58
N ASP A 6 -34.49 -7.94 14.26
CA ASP A 6 -33.55 -8.71 13.42
C ASP A 6 -33.74 -8.37 11.94
N LEU A 7 -32.64 -8.29 11.21
CA LEU A 7 -32.62 -8.08 9.78
C LEU A 7 -32.19 -9.37 9.07
N ASP A 8 -32.84 -9.70 7.96
CA ASP A 8 -32.48 -10.83 7.10
C ASP A 8 -31.21 -10.55 6.29
N SER A 9 -30.89 -9.28 6.04
CA SER A 9 -29.72 -8.88 5.28
C SER A 9 -29.18 -7.52 5.73
N ALA A 10 -27.86 -7.34 5.57
CA ALA A 10 -27.20 -6.07 5.81
C ALA A 10 -26.24 -5.75 4.65
N PHE A 11 -26.06 -4.47 4.38
CA PHE A 11 -25.18 -3.99 3.29
C PHE A 11 -24.34 -2.80 3.75
N ALA A 12 -23.23 -2.55 3.05
CA ALA A 12 -22.39 -1.39 3.35
C ALA A 12 -23.14 -0.07 3.01
N PRO A 13 -23.04 0.99 3.86
CA PRO A 13 -22.21 1.13 5.05
C PRO A 13 -22.95 0.92 6.39
N MET A 14 -23.93 0.03 6.47
CA MET A 14 -24.68 -0.19 7.69
C MET A 14 -23.80 -0.64 8.86
N SER A 15 -24.05 -0.05 10.04
CA SER A 15 -23.53 -0.55 11.31
C SER A 15 -24.55 -1.49 11.92
N VAL A 16 -24.20 -2.75 12.07
CA VAL A 16 -25.10 -3.80 12.55
C VAL A 16 -24.43 -4.62 13.66
N THR A 17 -25.25 -5.20 14.53
CA THR A 17 -24.80 -6.24 15.46
C THR A 17 -25.00 -7.58 14.78
N LEU A 18 -23.93 -8.39 14.68
CA LEU A 18 -23.99 -9.75 14.18
C LEU A 18 -24.10 -10.73 15.34
N THR A 19 -24.95 -11.74 15.19
CA THR A 19 -25.02 -12.91 16.07
C THR A 19 -24.56 -14.14 15.29
N PHE A 20 -23.78 -15.00 15.94
CA PHE A 20 -23.29 -16.23 15.34
C PHE A 20 -24.03 -17.44 15.93
N ASP A 21 -24.21 -18.46 15.12
CA ASP A 21 -24.79 -19.76 15.51
C ASP A 21 -23.82 -20.66 16.30
N ARG A 22 -22.56 -20.24 16.41
CA ARG A 22 -21.48 -20.91 17.14
C ARG A 22 -20.59 -19.90 17.85
N GLU A 23 -19.90 -20.33 18.89
CA GLU A 23 -18.88 -19.51 19.56
C GLU A 23 -17.73 -19.19 18.58
N ILE A 24 -17.48 -17.89 18.40
CA ILE A 24 -16.35 -17.36 17.63
C ILE A 24 -15.67 -16.32 18.51
N ASP A 25 -14.37 -16.50 18.76
CA ASP A 25 -13.56 -15.51 19.47
C ASP A 25 -13.23 -14.37 18.50
N THR A 26 -13.91 -13.26 18.66
CA THR A 26 -13.71 -12.05 17.85
C THR A 26 -13.35 -10.88 18.74
N SER A 27 -12.37 -10.10 18.29
CA SER A 27 -11.88 -8.92 18.98
C SER A 27 -12.02 -7.67 18.11
N ARG A 28 -11.94 -6.51 18.75
CA ARG A 28 -11.98 -5.23 18.03
C ARG A 28 -10.84 -5.15 16.99
N GLY A 29 -11.22 -4.88 15.75
CA GLY A 29 -10.30 -4.79 14.62
C GLY A 29 -10.18 -6.09 13.82
N ASP A 30 -10.87 -7.16 14.20
CA ASP A 30 -10.96 -8.35 13.38
C ASP A 30 -11.85 -8.13 12.18
N THR A 31 -11.57 -8.84 11.10
CA THR A 31 -12.28 -8.74 9.84
C THR A 31 -12.94 -10.07 9.54
N LEU A 32 -14.25 -10.05 9.28
CA LEU A 32 -14.99 -11.22 8.83
C LEU A 32 -15.02 -11.23 7.31
N THR A 33 -14.63 -12.33 6.71
CA THR A 33 -14.57 -12.49 5.25
C THR A 33 -15.13 -13.84 4.83
N LEU A 34 -15.69 -13.91 3.63
CA LEU A 34 -16.12 -15.17 3.02
C LEU A 34 -14.96 -15.89 2.33
N GLU A 35 -14.01 -15.13 1.80
CA GLU A 35 -12.80 -15.66 1.13
C GLU A 35 -11.56 -15.24 1.89
N PRO A 36 -10.46 -16.01 1.80
CA PRO A 36 -9.21 -15.64 2.45
C PRO A 36 -8.73 -14.27 1.97
N PRO A 37 -8.60 -13.27 2.86
CA PRO A 37 -8.15 -11.93 2.49
C PRO A 37 -6.63 -11.90 2.31
N LEU A 38 -6.12 -10.82 1.69
CA LEU A 38 -4.70 -10.53 1.74
C LEU A 38 -4.32 -10.12 3.18
N VAL A 39 -3.36 -10.83 3.75
CA VAL A 39 -2.81 -10.53 5.08
C VAL A 39 -1.31 -10.34 4.94
N GLY A 40 -0.78 -9.24 5.46
CA GLY A 40 0.65 -8.97 5.38
C GLY A 40 1.11 -7.83 6.26
N GLN A 41 2.43 -7.75 6.42
CA GLN A 41 3.11 -6.68 7.16
C GLN A 41 3.86 -5.74 6.22
N LYS A 42 4.04 -6.14 4.95
CA LYS A 42 4.79 -5.34 3.97
C LYS A 42 3.97 -5.14 2.71
N PHE A 43 3.86 -3.90 2.28
CA PHE A 43 3.15 -3.55 1.07
C PHE A 43 3.72 -2.26 0.46
N GLU A 44 3.47 -2.10 -0.82
CA GLU A 44 3.77 -0.89 -1.58
C GLU A 44 2.52 -0.02 -1.64
N ALA A 45 2.71 1.28 -1.46
CA ALA A 45 1.61 2.25 -1.47
C ALA A 45 2.01 3.55 -2.16
N GLU A 46 1.05 4.21 -2.81
CA GLU A 46 1.16 5.61 -3.17
C GLU A 46 0.74 6.45 -1.96
N VAL A 47 1.61 7.36 -1.54
CA VAL A 47 1.41 8.22 -0.37
C VAL A 47 1.43 9.67 -0.79
N VAL A 48 0.45 10.43 -0.31
CA VAL A 48 0.43 11.90 -0.32
C VAL A 48 0.90 12.38 1.04
N TRP A 49 2.00 13.12 1.07
CA TRP A 49 2.52 13.69 2.32
C TRP A 49 1.95 15.08 2.58
N MET A 50 1.43 15.32 3.77
CA MET A 50 0.68 16.54 4.13
C MET A 50 1.29 17.29 5.33
N ASP A 51 2.35 16.77 5.97
CA ASP A 51 3.05 17.47 7.05
C ASP A 51 4.14 18.39 6.48
N GLU A 52 4.35 19.56 7.11
CA GLU A 52 5.43 20.49 6.75
C GLU A 52 6.81 19.89 6.98
N ARG A 53 6.95 18.99 7.98
CA ARG A 53 8.16 18.22 8.20
C ARG A 53 8.23 17.09 7.18
N PRO A 54 9.37 16.94 6.51
CA PRO A 54 9.56 15.82 5.59
C PRO A 54 9.34 14.47 6.27
N LEU A 55 8.82 13.50 5.51
CA LEU A 55 8.79 12.10 5.94
C LEU A 55 10.22 11.62 6.15
N ASP A 56 10.51 11.16 7.35
CA ASP A 56 11.82 10.61 7.73
C ASP A 56 11.77 9.07 7.70
N PRO A 57 12.51 8.41 6.78
CA PRO A 57 12.54 6.96 6.69
C PRO A 57 13.16 6.26 7.92
N GLY A 58 13.92 7.00 8.74
CA GLY A 58 14.50 6.48 9.99
C GLY A 58 13.55 6.50 11.18
N ARG A 59 12.33 7.01 10.97
CA ARG A 59 11.35 7.20 12.04
C ARG A 59 10.15 6.28 11.88
N THR A 60 9.59 5.85 13.01
CA THR A 60 8.33 5.12 13.04
C THR A 60 7.13 6.07 13.10
N TYR A 61 6.06 5.70 12.43
CA TYR A 61 4.78 6.41 12.39
C TYR A 61 3.66 5.50 12.88
N LEU A 62 2.50 6.06 13.19
CA LEU A 62 1.29 5.30 13.38
C LEU A 62 0.54 5.24 12.04
N LEU A 63 0.18 4.05 11.62
CA LEU A 63 -0.63 3.81 10.44
C LEU A 63 -2.02 3.36 10.91
N LYS A 64 -3.05 4.07 10.48
CA LYS A 64 -4.44 3.72 10.77
C LYS A 64 -5.15 3.31 9.49
N GLN A 65 -5.64 2.08 9.48
CA GLN A 65 -6.44 1.49 8.43
C GLN A 65 -7.74 0.96 9.03
N GLY A 66 -8.86 1.52 8.60
CA GLY A 66 -10.15 1.21 9.20
C GLY A 66 -10.16 1.43 10.72
N THR A 67 -10.41 0.36 11.47
CA THR A 67 -10.45 0.38 12.95
C THR A 67 -9.10 0.02 13.59
N ARG A 68 -8.10 -0.41 12.81
CA ARG A 68 -6.77 -0.80 13.30
C ARG A 68 -5.79 0.35 13.24
N THR A 69 -5.00 0.49 14.29
CA THR A 69 -3.83 1.38 14.32
C THR A 69 -2.61 0.53 14.67
N VAL A 70 -1.56 0.62 13.86
CA VAL A 70 -0.31 -0.12 14.03
C VAL A 70 0.87 0.81 13.84
N THR A 71 2.02 0.45 14.41
CA THR A 71 3.28 1.14 14.12
C THR A 71 3.78 0.72 12.75
N ALA A 72 4.27 1.66 11.96
CA ALA A 72 4.78 1.44 10.62
C ALA A 72 6.09 2.19 10.39
N GLU A 73 6.95 1.61 9.58
CA GLU A 73 8.15 2.21 9.00
C GLU A 73 7.94 2.39 7.50
N ILE A 74 8.39 3.52 6.97
CA ILE A 74 8.25 3.90 5.58
C ILE A 74 9.64 4.17 5.02
N ASN A 75 10.01 3.49 3.94
CA ASN A 75 11.39 3.47 3.46
C ASN A 75 11.80 4.61 2.52
N HIS A 76 10.90 5.54 2.21
CA HIS A 76 11.18 6.63 1.27
C HIS A 76 10.73 7.97 1.85
N GLY A 77 11.60 8.99 1.73
CA GLY A 77 11.28 10.34 2.17
C GLY A 77 10.37 11.07 1.19
N LEU A 78 9.42 11.82 1.70
CA LEU A 78 8.54 12.70 0.94
C LEU A 78 8.50 14.07 1.61
N VAL A 79 8.30 15.12 0.83
CA VAL A 79 8.09 16.49 1.34
C VAL A 79 6.63 16.91 1.18
N LEU A 80 6.26 18.01 1.84
CA LEU A 80 4.90 18.56 1.80
C LEU A 80 4.32 18.61 0.37
N ASN A 81 3.09 18.10 0.22
CA ASN A 81 2.34 18.02 -1.04
C ASN A 81 2.97 17.09 -2.10
N GLN A 82 4.00 16.34 -1.75
CA GLN A 82 4.56 15.35 -2.66
C GLN A 82 3.72 14.06 -2.63
N ILE A 83 3.56 13.47 -3.81
CA ILE A 83 3.01 12.14 -4.00
C ILE A 83 4.14 11.23 -4.43
N GLY A 84 4.26 10.07 -3.81
CA GLY A 84 5.29 9.10 -4.18
C GLY A 84 4.94 7.69 -3.77
N THR A 85 5.55 6.75 -4.47
CA THR A 85 5.45 5.32 -4.14
C THR A 85 6.44 4.99 -3.04
N VAL A 86 5.96 4.38 -1.98
CA VAL A 86 6.75 3.99 -0.81
C VAL A 86 6.53 2.52 -0.46
N SER A 87 7.52 1.91 0.17
CA SER A 87 7.34 0.62 0.84
C SER A 87 7.05 0.85 2.31
N VAL A 88 5.99 0.22 2.79
CA VAL A 88 5.53 0.29 4.17
C VAL A 88 5.76 -1.05 4.84
N SER A 89 6.33 -1.03 6.05
CA SER A 89 6.48 -2.20 6.92
C SER A 89 5.76 -1.93 8.23
N THR A 90 4.82 -2.80 8.61
CA THR A 90 4.02 -2.65 9.82
C THR A 90 4.45 -3.62 10.91
N ALA A 91 4.37 -3.22 12.18
CA ALA A 91 4.73 -4.06 13.32
C ALA A 91 3.80 -5.26 13.53
N ARG A 92 2.58 -5.21 12.99
CA ARG A 92 1.58 -6.28 13.04
C ARG A 92 0.95 -6.46 11.68
N PRO A 93 0.54 -7.67 11.31
CA PRO A 93 -0.13 -7.91 10.04
C PRO A 93 -1.45 -7.15 9.96
N LEU A 94 -1.73 -6.63 8.78
CA LEU A 94 -2.99 -6.00 8.41
C LEU A 94 -3.71 -6.87 7.40
N VAL A 95 -5.04 -6.82 7.44
CA VAL A 95 -5.91 -7.34 6.38
C VAL A 95 -6.19 -6.19 5.44
N PHE A 96 -5.83 -6.31 4.18
CA PHE A 96 -5.99 -5.24 3.21
C PHE A 96 -6.31 -5.76 1.82
N ASP A 97 -6.86 -4.89 1.01
CA ASP A 97 -7.01 -5.05 -0.42
C ASP A 97 -6.14 -4.03 -1.16
N ARG A 98 -5.98 -4.20 -2.45
CA ARG A 98 -5.47 -3.12 -3.29
C ARG A 98 -6.54 -2.03 -3.36
N TYR A 99 -6.12 -0.78 -3.42
CA TYR A 99 -7.02 0.38 -3.45
C TYR A 99 -7.96 0.37 -4.67
N ASP A 100 -7.49 -0.12 -5.82
CA ASP A 100 -8.30 -0.24 -7.03
C ASP A 100 -9.42 -1.29 -6.91
N MET A 101 -9.25 -2.30 -6.05
CA MET A 101 -10.24 -3.34 -5.79
C MET A 101 -11.22 -2.92 -4.70
N ASN A 102 -10.71 -2.35 -3.60
CA ASN A 102 -11.54 -1.91 -2.48
C ASN A 102 -10.92 -0.69 -1.79
N ARG A 103 -11.52 0.47 -2.01
CA ARG A 103 -11.02 1.73 -1.48
C ARG A 103 -11.00 1.81 0.04
N THR A 104 -11.95 1.15 0.71
CA THR A 104 -12.09 1.20 2.18
C THR A 104 -10.97 0.44 2.86
N THR A 105 -10.67 -0.77 2.42
CA THR A 105 -9.61 -1.63 2.98
C THR A 105 -8.24 -1.40 2.34
N GLY A 106 -8.21 -0.77 1.17
CA GLY A 106 -6.99 -0.41 0.44
C GLY A 106 -6.43 0.98 0.75
N SER A 107 -7.03 1.74 1.68
CA SER A 107 -6.55 3.06 2.08
C SER A 107 -6.19 3.14 3.55
N PHE A 108 -5.28 4.04 3.88
CA PHE A 108 -4.84 4.29 5.25
C PHE A 108 -4.41 5.74 5.44
N ILE A 109 -4.30 6.17 6.70
CA ILE A 109 -3.67 7.43 7.08
C ILE A 109 -2.40 7.19 7.87
N ILE A 110 -1.46 8.10 7.74
CA ILE A 110 -0.21 8.16 8.49
C ILE A 110 -0.36 9.25 9.54
N ILE A 111 -0.05 8.91 10.78
CA ILE A 111 -0.21 9.79 11.93
C ILE A 111 1.17 9.97 12.57
N ASP A 112 1.56 11.20 12.83
CA ASP A 112 2.77 11.51 13.59
C ASP A 112 2.57 11.11 15.07
N PRO A 113 3.42 10.23 15.64
CA PRO A 113 3.25 9.74 16.99
C PRO A 113 3.48 10.81 18.07
N GLY A 114 4.16 11.90 17.74
CA GLY A 114 4.46 12.99 18.69
C GLY A 114 3.35 14.03 18.78
N THR A 115 2.69 14.33 17.65
CA THR A 115 1.64 15.36 17.59
C THR A 115 0.24 14.76 17.54
N HIS A 116 0.12 13.50 17.15
CA HIS A 116 -1.14 12.81 16.83
C HIS A 116 -1.93 13.41 15.66
N PHE A 117 -1.29 14.27 14.86
CA PHE A 117 -1.89 14.80 13.64
C PHE A 117 -1.68 13.86 12.45
N THR A 118 -2.61 13.91 11.51
CA THR A 118 -2.47 13.19 10.25
C THR A 118 -1.36 13.84 9.44
N ALA A 119 -0.31 13.08 9.15
CA ALA A 119 0.85 13.52 8.39
C ALA A 119 0.79 13.14 6.92
N GLY A 120 -0.03 12.14 6.57
CA GLY A 120 -0.19 11.69 5.19
C GLY A 120 -1.35 10.72 5.02
N ALA A 121 -1.66 10.42 3.77
CA ALA A 121 -2.64 9.42 3.39
C ALA A 121 -2.06 8.51 2.31
N GLY A 122 -2.42 7.23 2.31
CA GLY A 122 -1.87 6.25 1.39
C GLY A 122 -2.92 5.33 0.79
N MET A 123 -2.60 4.86 -0.43
CA MET A 123 -3.36 3.91 -1.22
C MET A 123 -2.50 2.68 -1.48
N ILE A 124 -2.95 1.51 -1.04
CA ILE A 124 -2.19 0.25 -1.19
C ILE A 124 -2.23 -0.18 -2.66
N VAL A 125 -1.04 -0.38 -3.23
CA VAL A 125 -0.87 -0.79 -4.63
C VAL A 125 -0.65 -2.29 -4.73
N ASN A 126 0.32 -2.82 -3.97
CA ASN A 126 0.69 -4.22 -4.01
C ASN A 126 1.09 -4.76 -2.63
N GLN A 127 0.84 -6.05 -2.41
CA GLN A 127 1.44 -6.77 -1.30
C GLN A 127 2.91 -7.11 -1.61
N MET A 128 3.81 -6.85 -0.68
CA MET A 128 5.18 -7.33 -0.76
C MET A 128 5.29 -8.65 0.01
N ARG A 129 5.78 -9.70 -0.66
CA ARG A 129 6.02 -11.00 0.00
C ARG A 129 7.20 -10.88 0.96
N GLU A 130 7.12 -11.52 2.11
CA GLU A 130 8.28 -11.71 2.99
C GLU A 130 9.35 -12.49 2.22
N GLY A 131 10.55 -11.90 2.11
CA GLY A 131 11.64 -12.47 1.32
C GLY A 131 11.91 -11.79 -0.02
N ALA A 132 10.99 -11.01 -0.58
CA ALA A 132 11.34 -9.95 -1.50
C ALA A 132 11.96 -8.84 -0.64
N ALA A 133 13.27 -8.93 -0.38
CA ALA A 133 14.04 -7.78 0.03
C ALA A 133 13.55 -6.63 -0.85
N ALA A 134 13.22 -5.47 -0.25
CA ALA A 134 12.92 -4.28 -1.01
C ALA A 134 13.90 -4.27 -2.18
N ALA A 135 13.41 -4.58 -3.36
CA ALA A 135 14.04 -4.04 -4.53
C ALA A 135 13.79 -2.53 -4.35
N VAL A 136 14.66 -1.91 -3.52
CA VAL A 136 15.06 -0.55 -3.77
C VAL A 136 15.10 -0.55 -5.28
N ALA A 137 14.36 0.35 -5.92
CA ALA A 137 14.58 0.58 -7.33
C ALA A 137 16.09 0.81 -7.45
N ALA A 138 16.83 -0.28 -7.55
CA ALA A 138 18.23 -0.26 -7.86
C ALA A 138 18.23 0.55 -9.14
N PRO A 139 19.05 1.59 -9.25
CA PRO A 139 19.05 2.45 -10.42
C PRO A 139 18.97 1.50 -11.60
N VAL A 140 17.86 1.58 -12.36
CA VAL A 140 17.52 0.63 -13.42
C VAL A 140 18.78 0.51 -14.22
N THR A 141 19.47 -0.62 -14.12
CA THR A 141 20.79 -0.77 -14.71
C THR A 141 20.63 -0.46 -16.20
N ALA A 142 21.66 0.09 -16.81
CA ALA A 142 21.64 0.35 -18.24
C ALA A 142 21.09 -0.85 -19.03
N ALA A 143 21.45 -2.05 -18.62
CA ALA A 143 20.95 -3.30 -19.19
C ALA A 143 19.44 -3.50 -19.04
N GLU A 144 18.86 -3.16 -17.88
CA GLU A 144 17.41 -3.26 -17.65
C GLU A 144 16.61 -2.22 -18.42
N ARG A 145 17.15 -0.99 -18.55
CA ARG A 145 16.56 0.04 -19.42
C ARG A 145 16.53 -0.41 -20.87
N ILE A 146 17.63 -0.94 -21.37
CA ILE A 146 17.75 -1.48 -22.73
C ILE A 146 16.80 -2.64 -22.94
N ALA A 147 16.72 -3.59 -22.01
CA ALA A 147 15.81 -4.73 -22.10
C ALA A 147 14.32 -4.33 -22.04
N ARG A 148 13.99 -3.24 -21.35
CA ARG A 148 12.63 -2.69 -21.32
C ARG A 148 12.27 -2.02 -22.63
N LEU A 149 13.16 -1.22 -23.21
CA LEU A 149 12.99 -0.59 -24.52
C LEU A 149 12.80 -1.64 -25.63
N ALA A 150 13.65 -2.68 -25.65
CA ALA A 150 13.55 -3.76 -26.62
C ALA A 150 12.21 -4.53 -26.54
N ARG A 151 11.69 -4.75 -25.33
CA ARG A 151 10.39 -5.44 -25.14
C ARG A 151 9.16 -4.58 -25.46
N GLY A 152 9.29 -3.26 -25.48
CA GLY A 152 8.21 -2.32 -25.80
C GLY A 152 8.10 -2.00 -27.29
N ALA A 153 9.05 -2.44 -28.12
CA ALA A 153 9.07 -2.18 -29.55
C ALA A 153 8.04 -3.05 -30.31
N ALA A 154 7.43 -2.48 -31.33
CA ALA A 154 6.44 -3.18 -32.16
C ALA A 154 7.08 -4.10 -33.21
N SER A 155 8.39 -3.95 -33.47
CA SER A 155 9.17 -4.79 -34.40
C SER A 155 10.62 -4.91 -33.95
N ASP A 156 11.34 -5.92 -34.48
CA ASP A 156 12.76 -6.14 -34.19
C ASP A 156 13.63 -4.98 -34.71
N GLU A 157 13.26 -4.36 -35.84
CA GLU A 157 13.98 -3.20 -36.39
C GLU A 157 13.84 -1.98 -35.47
N GLU A 158 12.65 -1.74 -34.92
CA GLU A 158 12.38 -0.66 -33.95
C GLU A 158 13.10 -0.95 -32.64
N ALA A 159 13.14 -2.17 -32.17
CA ALA A 159 13.89 -2.59 -30.98
C ALA A 159 15.39 -2.27 -31.12
N VAL A 160 15.99 -2.59 -32.24
CA VAL A 160 17.41 -2.31 -32.54
C VAL A 160 17.67 -0.80 -32.60
N ALA A 161 16.80 -0.02 -33.20
CA ALA A 161 16.92 1.43 -33.28
C ALA A 161 16.88 2.08 -31.89
N LEU A 162 15.90 1.71 -31.05
CA LEU A 162 15.74 2.20 -29.67
C LEU A 162 16.93 1.84 -28.77
N VAL A 163 17.44 0.62 -28.90
CA VAL A 163 18.62 0.17 -28.14
C VAL A 163 19.86 0.95 -28.55
N ARG A 164 20.07 1.18 -29.86
CA ARG A 164 21.20 1.95 -30.35
C ARG A 164 21.16 3.40 -29.85
N GLN A 165 20.02 4.05 -29.94
CA GLN A 165 19.84 5.42 -29.45
C GLN A 165 20.14 5.50 -27.92
N ALA A 166 19.62 4.57 -27.14
CA ALA A 166 19.86 4.54 -25.71
C ALA A 166 21.36 4.31 -25.35
N LEU A 167 22.08 3.54 -26.14
CA LEU A 167 23.53 3.33 -25.98
C LEU A 167 24.32 4.60 -26.33
N GLU A 168 23.96 5.31 -27.37
CA GLU A 168 24.60 6.58 -27.76
C GLU A 168 24.40 7.67 -26.70
N GLU A 169 23.20 7.78 -26.10
CA GLU A 169 22.92 8.71 -25.00
C GLU A 169 23.71 8.38 -23.71
N MET A 170 24.07 7.12 -23.50
CA MET A 170 24.81 6.69 -22.32
C MET A 170 26.33 6.81 -22.48
N LEU A 171 26.84 6.99 -23.70
CA LEU A 171 28.27 7.10 -24.02
C LEU A 171 28.68 8.55 -24.30
N SER A 172 27.73 9.48 -24.36
CA SER A 172 27.98 10.93 -24.54
C SER A 172 28.00 11.66 -23.19
#